data_d496f8e9bda4677bffe126af09a7f30a
#
_entry.id   d496f8e9bda4677bffe126af09a7f30a
#
_cell.length_a   1.000
_cell.length_b   1.000
_cell.length_c   1.000
_cell.angle_alpha   90.00
_cell.angle_beta   90.00
_cell.angle_gamma   90.00
#
_symmetry.space_group_name_H-M   'P 1'
#
loop_
_entity.id
_entity.type
_entity.pdbx_description
1 polymer ?
#
loop_
_entity_poly.entity_id
_entity_poly.type
_entity_poly.pdbx_seq_one_letter_code
_entity_poly.pdbx_strand_id
1 'polypeptide(L)'
;DRLVGSEMCIRDSSKTTAETIEVKIETNNFYGYGECVPYKRYDETIDSVTSEIQRLKPDIEEGNINLTNLDSYLKNGAARNAIDCAMWDLECKMKNTSIWKLMGVTKPTTLPGSYTVVLDEPEKMIEDVSNHLEFPTLKLKVNKNDLHQILTKTRELSPNKVIIVDANEAFNIDDLKSNADLFVKTKIDLIEQPLLSENDNELKGLNFPISLCADESFHDSSDLAKMAHKYNTINIK
;
A
#
# COMPACT_ATOMS: atom_id res chain seq x y z
N ASP A 1 6.01 -12.95 18.98
CA ASP A 1 5.90 -13.87 17.83
C ASP A 1 4.43 -14.07 17.49
N ARG A 2 3.93 -13.30 16.53
CA ARG A 2 2.63 -13.57 15.92
C ARG A 2 2.88 -14.18 14.55
N LEU A 3 2.75 -15.51 14.48
CA LEU A 3 2.56 -16.22 13.22
C LEU A 3 1.17 -15.87 12.67
N VAL A 4 1.09 -14.95 11.73
CA VAL A 4 -0.07 -14.83 10.84
C VAL A 4 0.28 -15.64 9.61
N GLY A 5 -0.33 -16.84 9.49
CA GLY A 5 -0.16 -17.70 8.33
C GLY A 5 -0.89 -17.12 7.13
N SER A 6 -0.25 -16.20 6.42
CA SER A 6 -0.53 -15.87 5.04
C SER A 6 0.80 -15.63 4.35
N GLU A 7 1.01 -16.28 3.21
CA GLU A 7 2.15 -15.93 2.35
C GLU A 7 2.02 -14.48 1.92
N MET A 8 2.98 -13.65 2.31
CA MET A 8 3.06 -12.28 1.82
C MET A 8 3.89 -12.30 0.55
N CYS A 9 3.22 -12.19 -0.58
CA CYS A 9 3.89 -12.14 -1.87
C CYS A 9 4.38 -10.74 -2.16
N ILE A 10 5.70 -10.62 -2.21
CA ILE A 10 6.40 -9.44 -2.68
C ILE A 10 6.83 -9.74 -4.12
N ARG A 11 6.96 -8.71 -4.95
CA ARG A 11 7.25 -8.67 -6.41
C ARG A 11 7.91 -9.92 -7.03
N ASP A 12 8.86 -10.59 -6.34
CA ASP A 12 9.64 -11.71 -6.88
C ASP A 12 9.83 -12.88 -5.88
N SER A 13 9.14 -12.87 -4.72
CA SER A 13 9.29 -13.94 -3.72
C SER A 13 8.11 -14.02 -2.76
N SER A 14 7.73 -15.24 -2.39
CA SER A 14 6.85 -15.47 -1.23
C SER A 14 7.68 -15.44 0.05
N LYS A 15 7.21 -14.70 1.06
CA LYS A 15 7.78 -14.71 2.41
C LYS A 15 6.78 -15.35 3.37
N THR A 16 7.24 -16.31 4.13
CA THR A 16 6.49 -16.94 5.22
C THR A 16 6.65 -16.22 6.56
N THR A 17 7.62 -15.29 6.64
CA THR A 17 7.91 -14.48 7.82
C THR A 17 8.15 -13.03 7.44
N ALA A 18 7.65 -12.10 8.26
CA ALA A 18 7.98 -10.69 8.20
C ALA A 18 8.66 -10.29 9.52
N GLU A 19 9.80 -9.60 9.40
CA GLU A 19 10.45 -8.98 10.55
C GLU A 19 9.85 -7.59 10.73
N THR A 20 9.31 -7.31 11.92
CA THR A 20 8.66 -6.05 12.27
C THR A 20 9.36 -5.41 13.46
N ILE A 21 9.22 -4.10 13.58
CA ILE A 21 9.61 -3.34 14.77
C ILE A 21 8.34 -2.81 15.41
N GLU A 22 8.09 -3.19 16.65
CA GLU A 22 7.03 -2.61 17.48
C GLU A 22 7.59 -1.48 18.35
N VAL A 23 6.91 -0.34 18.34
CA VAL A 23 7.19 0.81 19.20
C VAL A 23 6.09 0.91 20.24
N LYS A 24 6.47 0.93 21.52
CA LYS A 24 5.59 1.24 22.64
C LYS A 24 5.98 2.58 23.24
N ILE A 25 5.06 3.55 23.25
CA ILE A 25 5.19 4.81 23.98
C ILE A 25 4.28 4.77 25.21
N GLU A 26 4.82 5.09 26.37
CA GLU A 26 4.11 4.95 27.64
C GLU A 26 4.17 6.25 28.46
N THR A 27 3.04 6.64 29.06
CA THR A 27 2.95 7.74 30.02
C THR A 27 1.93 7.41 31.11
N ASN A 28 2.32 7.59 32.37
CA ASN A 28 1.48 7.28 33.53
C ASN A 28 0.85 5.87 33.42
N ASN A 29 -0.47 5.80 33.21
CA ASN A 29 -1.23 4.55 33.11
C ASN A 29 -1.65 4.22 31.68
N PHE A 30 -1.15 4.94 30.68
CA PHE A 30 -1.52 4.77 29.27
C PHE A 30 -0.31 4.37 28.43
N TYR A 31 -0.58 3.62 27.39
CA TYR A 31 0.43 3.25 26.39
C TYR A 31 -0.17 3.20 25.00
N GLY A 32 0.62 3.59 24.02
CA GLY A 32 0.30 3.46 22.60
C GLY A 32 1.28 2.55 21.89
N TYR A 33 0.80 1.82 20.90
CA TYR A 33 1.58 0.94 20.05
C TYR A 33 1.59 1.41 18.60
N GLY A 34 2.74 1.24 17.95
CA GLY A 34 2.90 1.36 16.52
C GLY A 34 3.85 0.29 16.01
N GLU A 35 3.66 -0.13 14.78
CA GLU A 35 4.47 -1.16 14.14
C GLU A 35 4.94 -0.70 12.78
N CYS A 36 6.11 -1.14 12.36
CA CYS A 36 6.59 -0.95 11.00
C CYS A 36 7.35 -2.15 10.47
N VAL A 37 7.42 -2.25 9.14
CA VAL A 37 8.24 -3.19 8.40
C VAL A 37 9.32 -2.40 7.67
N PRO A 38 10.59 -2.48 8.08
CA PRO A 38 11.69 -1.87 7.33
C PRO A 38 11.79 -2.47 5.93
N TYR A 39 11.95 -1.62 4.91
CA TYR A 39 11.90 -2.07 3.53
C TYR A 39 13.22 -1.78 2.80
N LYS A 40 13.90 -2.82 2.33
CA LYS A 40 15.17 -2.72 1.60
C LYS A 40 15.12 -1.81 0.37
N ARG A 41 13.96 -1.69 -0.27
CA ARG A 41 13.76 -0.78 -1.40
C ARG A 41 14.01 0.69 -1.02
N TYR A 42 13.81 1.04 0.25
CA TYR A 42 14.01 2.38 0.81
C TYR A 42 15.28 2.48 1.65
N ASP A 43 16.23 1.56 1.42
CA ASP A 43 17.49 1.45 2.18
C ASP A 43 17.30 1.26 3.69
N GLU A 44 16.16 0.70 4.09
CA GLU A 44 15.83 0.43 5.48
C GLU A 44 16.19 -1.01 5.88
N THR A 45 16.72 -1.14 7.08
CA THR A 45 17.00 -2.41 7.78
C THR A 45 16.45 -2.35 9.20
N ILE A 46 16.27 -3.50 9.85
CA ILE A 46 15.88 -3.56 11.27
C ILE A 46 16.84 -2.72 12.11
N ASP A 47 18.16 -2.84 11.90
CA ASP A 47 19.16 -2.12 12.66
C ASP A 47 19.12 -0.61 12.42
N SER A 48 18.98 -0.17 11.16
CA SER A 48 18.95 1.27 10.84
C SER A 48 17.70 1.93 11.43
N VAL A 49 16.53 1.33 11.26
CA VAL A 49 15.27 1.84 11.77
C VAL A 49 15.22 1.81 13.30
N THR A 50 15.71 0.72 13.93
CA THR A 50 15.82 0.64 15.38
C THR A 50 16.74 1.74 15.94
N SER A 51 17.89 1.95 15.30
CA SER A 51 18.83 3.00 15.70
C SER A 51 18.21 4.41 15.58
N GLU A 52 17.43 4.65 14.53
CA GLU A 52 16.73 5.91 14.32
C GLU A 52 15.68 6.17 15.40
N ILE A 53 14.87 5.16 15.75
CA ILE A 53 13.89 5.23 16.84
C ILE A 53 14.57 5.48 18.18
N GLN A 54 15.66 4.74 18.49
CA GLN A 54 16.39 4.87 19.75
C GLN A 54 17.02 6.26 19.91
N ARG A 55 17.49 6.86 18.81
CA ARG A 55 18.04 8.21 18.81
C ARG A 55 17.04 9.26 19.28
N LEU A 56 15.76 9.08 18.99
CA LEU A 56 14.70 10.03 19.36
C LEU A 56 14.10 9.79 20.73
N LYS A 57 14.42 8.66 21.36
CA LYS A 57 13.85 8.29 22.65
C LYS A 57 13.96 9.40 23.71
N PRO A 58 15.12 10.04 23.95
CA PRO A 58 15.24 11.12 24.94
C PRO A 58 14.29 12.28 24.69
N ASP A 59 14.19 12.74 23.44
CA ASP A 59 13.34 13.87 23.07
C ASP A 59 11.83 13.55 23.19
N ILE A 60 11.46 12.29 22.95
CA ILE A 60 10.09 11.82 23.16
C ILE A 60 9.78 11.76 24.67
N GLU A 61 10.69 11.23 25.49
CA GLU A 61 10.53 11.15 26.95
C GLU A 61 10.47 12.52 27.62
N GLU A 62 11.20 13.51 27.08
CA GLU A 62 11.15 14.89 27.55
C GLU A 62 9.95 15.69 27.02
N GLY A 63 9.18 15.12 26.08
CA GLY A 63 8.02 15.77 25.45
C GLY A 63 8.38 16.81 24.38
N ASN A 64 9.64 16.85 23.93
CA ASN A 64 10.11 17.73 22.87
C ASN A 64 9.51 17.33 21.51
N ILE A 65 9.24 16.03 21.34
CA ILE A 65 8.63 15.45 20.13
C ILE A 65 7.19 15.03 20.41
N ASN A 66 6.29 15.42 19.52
CA ASN A 66 4.87 15.12 19.58
C ASN A 66 4.26 14.98 18.18
N LEU A 67 2.97 14.68 18.08
CA LEU A 67 2.24 14.49 16.81
C LEU A 67 2.32 15.68 15.84
N THR A 68 2.58 16.89 16.33
CA THR A 68 2.57 18.10 15.49
C THR A 68 3.92 18.47 14.91
N ASN A 69 5.01 17.89 15.42
CA ASN A 69 6.38 18.24 15.01
C ASN A 69 7.27 17.03 14.66
N LEU A 70 6.74 15.80 14.73
CA LEU A 70 7.49 14.57 14.45
C LEU A 70 8.16 14.60 13.05
N ASP A 71 7.49 15.21 12.07
CA ASP A 71 7.99 15.36 10.70
C ASP A 71 9.25 16.22 10.59
N SER A 72 9.50 17.09 11.58
CA SER A 72 10.72 17.89 11.65
C SER A 72 11.93 17.07 12.14
N TYR A 73 11.70 15.94 12.79
CA TYR A 73 12.74 15.07 13.37
C TYR A 73 13.02 13.82 12.54
N LEU A 74 12.00 13.33 11.83
CA LEU A 74 12.07 12.11 11.02
C LEU A 74 11.58 12.38 9.60
N LYS A 75 12.35 11.88 8.65
CA LYS A 75 11.88 11.73 7.26
C LYS A 75 10.79 10.66 7.19
N ASN A 76 10.06 10.65 6.07
CA ASN A 76 9.13 9.57 5.78
C ASN A 76 9.87 8.23 5.73
N GLY A 77 9.28 7.21 6.34
CA GLY A 77 9.89 5.90 6.45
C GLY A 77 9.34 5.10 7.63
N ALA A 78 9.88 3.92 7.82
CA ALA A 78 9.40 2.95 8.80
C ALA A 78 9.48 3.49 10.24
N ALA A 79 10.57 4.15 10.63
CA ALA A 79 10.72 4.72 11.97
C ALA A 79 9.64 5.76 12.28
N ARG A 80 9.39 6.68 11.33
CA ARG A 80 8.36 7.70 11.50
C ARG A 80 6.98 7.08 11.60
N ASN A 81 6.65 6.11 10.73
CA ASN A 81 5.37 5.42 10.75
C ASN A 81 5.10 4.76 12.11
N ALA A 82 6.05 4.02 12.65
CA ALA A 82 5.87 3.33 13.94
C ALA A 82 5.68 4.31 15.10
N ILE A 83 6.47 5.38 15.18
CA ILE A 83 6.36 6.39 16.23
C ILE A 83 5.03 7.16 16.10
N ASP A 84 4.65 7.59 14.90
CA ASP A 84 3.40 8.31 14.64
C ASP A 84 2.19 7.48 15.07
N CYS A 85 2.13 6.22 14.63
CA CYS A 85 1.05 5.31 15.03
C CYS A 85 0.99 5.11 16.55
N ALA A 86 2.14 4.95 17.22
CA ALA A 86 2.19 4.80 18.67
C ALA A 86 1.71 6.07 19.39
N MET A 87 2.05 7.25 18.90
CA MET A 87 1.61 8.52 19.45
C MET A 87 0.09 8.72 19.29
N TRP A 88 -0.46 8.42 18.11
CA TRP A 88 -1.91 8.49 17.87
C TRP A 88 -2.69 7.51 18.74
N ASP A 89 -2.20 6.29 18.89
CA ASP A 89 -2.82 5.28 19.75
C ASP A 89 -2.82 5.72 21.22
N LEU A 90 -1.69 6.26 21.69
CA LEU A 90 -1.58 6.81 23.04
C LEU A 90 -2.54 7.98 23.28
N GLU A 91 -2.58 8.94 22.36
CA GLU A 91 -3.42 10.13 22.44
C GLU A 91 -4.92 9.76 22.48
N CYS A 92 -5.32 8.79 21.65
CA CYS A 92 -6.69 8.27 21.65
C CYS A 92 -7.07 7.64 23.00
N LYS A 93 -6.18 6.87 23.59
CA LYS A 93 -6.39 6.22 24.90
C LYS A 93 -6.42 7.25 26.04
N MET A 94 -5.50 8.19 26.05
CA MET A 94 -5.47 9.25 27.07
C MET A 94 -6.73 10.10 27.06
N LYS A 95 -7.24 10.44 25.87
CA LYS A 95 -8.48 11.22 25.71
C LYS A 95 -9.76 10.40 25.72
N ASN A 96 -9.64 9.09 25.89
CA ASN A 96 -10.77 8.14 25.81
C ASN A 96 -11.65 8.40 24.59
N THR A 97 -11.05 8.49 23.43
CA THR A 97 -11.71 8.82 22.16
C THR A 97 -11.15 8.01 20.99
N SER A 98 -11.74 8.16 19.83
CA SER A 98 -11.28 7.51 18.61
C SER A 98 -10.54 8.51 17.70
N ILE A 99 -9.65 7.99 16.87
CA ILE A 99 -8.84 8.80 15.97
C ILE A 99 -9.68 9.69 15.03
N TRP A 100 -10.79 9.18 14.47
CA TRP A 100 -11.66 9.98 13.60
C TRP A 100 -12.32 11.17 14.33
N LYS A 101 -12.60 11.04 15.64
CA LYS A 101 -13.10 12.15 16.45
C LYS A 101 -12.00 13.19 16.72
N LEU A 102 -10.77 12.73 17.01
CA LEU A 102 -9.64 13.64 17.20
C LEU A 102 -9.31 14.42 15.93
N MET A 103 -9.39 13.77 14.78
CA MET A 103 -9.16 14.37 13.48
C MET A 103 -10.36 15.20 12.97
N GLY A 104 -11.50 15.19 13.65
CA GLY A 104 -12.70 15.89 13.21
C GLY A 104 -13.32 15.33 11.92
N VAL A 105 -13.05 14.06 11.60
CA VAL A 105 -13.59 13.41 10.40
C VAL A 105 -14.76 12.50 10.75
N THR A 106 -15.58 12.20 9.75
CA THR A 106 -16.72 11.28 9.91
C THR A 106 -16.24 9.88 10.30
N LYS A 107 -16.96 9.22 11.18
CA LYS A 107 -16.69 7.84 11.55
C LYS A 107 -16.63 6.97 10.28
N PRO A 108 -15.53 6.22 10.07
CA PRO A 108 -15.43 5.34 8.91
C PRO A 108 -16.53 4.28 8.93
N THR A 109 -17.10 4.02 7.77
CA THR A 109 -18.00 2.89 7.52
C THR A 109 -17.19 1.65 7.17
N THR A 110 -17.87 0.51 7.08
CA THR A 110 -17.24 -0.72 6.58
C THR A 110 -16.72 -0.51 5.16
N LEU A 111 -15.44 -0.75 4.95
CA LEU A 111 -14.84 -0.78 3.62
C LEU A 111 -14.78 -2.23 3.13
N PRO A 112 -15.11 -2.49 1.85
CA PRO A 112 -14.96 -3.82 1.28
C PRO A 112 -13.48 -4.19 1.20
N GLY A 113 -13.14 -5.38 1.66
CA GLY A 113 -11.80 -5.94 1.48
C GLY A 113 -11.57 -6.40 0.04
N SER A 114 -10.31 -6.44 -0.37
CA SER A 114 -9.88 -7.05 -1.63
C SER A 114 -9.11 -8.34 -1.35
N TYR A 115 -9.24 -9.31 -2.25
CA TYR A 115 -8.36 -10.47 -2.29
C TYR A 115 -7.27 -10.26 -3.35
N THR A 116 -6.02 -10.53 -3.00
CA THR A 116 -4.90 -10.39 -3.91
C THR A 116 -4.51 -11.75 -4.49
N VAL A 117 -4.72 -11.90 -5.78
CA VAL A 117 -4.22 -13.03 -6.57
C VAL A 117 -2.77 -12.72 -6.95
N VAL A 118 -1.86 -13.56 -6.48
CA VAL A 118 -0.44 -13.38 -6.71
C VAL A 118 -0.03 -13.80 -8.11
N LEU A 119 1.07 -13.22 -8.61
CA LEU A 119 1.62 -13.59 -9.91
C LEU A 119 2.13 -15.03 -9.87
N ASP A 120 1.56 -15.89 -10.72
CA ASP A 120 1.94 -17.29 -10.92
C ASP A 120 1.59 -17.69 -12.38
N GLU A 121 1.67 -18.96 -12.72
CA GLU A 121 1.19 -19.51 -13.98
C GLU A 121 -0.30 -19.20 -14.18
N PRO A 122 -0.76 -18.88 -15.40
CA PRO A 122 -2.12 -18.42 -15.65
C PRO A 122 -3.22 -19.34 -15.09
N GLU A 123 -3.03 -20.65 -15.21
CA GLU A 123 -3.99 -21.65 -14.73
C GLU A 123 -4.17 -21.60 -13.21
N LYS A 124 -3.07 -21.42 -12.47
CA LYS A 124 -3.09 -21.30 -11.01
C LYS A 124 -3.75 -19.98 -10.57
N MET A 125 -3.46 -18.89 -11.27
CA MET A 125 -4.09 -17.60 -11.00
C MET A 125 -5.60 -17.67 -11.21
N ILE A 126 -6.05 -18.34 -12.29
CA ILE A 126 -7.45 -18.53 -12.60
C ILE A 126 -8.14 -19.43 -11.56
N GLU A 127 -7.46 -20.49 -11.11
CA GLU A 127 -7.93 -21.35 -10.03
C GLU A 127 -8.06 -20.55 -8.72
N ASP A 128 -7.05 -19.72 -8.38
CA ASP A 128 -7.08 -18.89 -7.20
C ASP A 128 -8.23 -17.86 -7.24
N VAL A 129 -8.48 -17.24 -8.39
CA VAL A 129 -9.68 -16.40 -8.60
C VAL A 129 -10.95 -17.19 -8.30
N SER A 130 -11.07 -18.41 -8.83
CA SER A 130 -12.29 -19.24 -8.67
C SER A 130 -12.56 -19.62 -7.21
N ASN A 131 -11.50 -19.75 -6.42
CA ASN A 131 -11.57 -20.13 -5.01
C ASN A 131 -11.88 -18.95 -4.06
N HIS A 132 -11.84 -17.69 -4.56
CA HIS A 132 -12.00 -16.49 -3.73
C HIS A 132 -13.07 -15.51 -4.26
N LEU A 133 -14.11 -16.07 -4.88
CA LEU A 133 -15.23 -15.28 -5.42
C LEU A 133 -16.14 -14.67 -4.35
N GLU A 134 -15.96 -14.95 -3.07
CA GLU A 134 -16.65 -14.26 -1.97
C GLU A 134 -16.20 -12.81 -1.79
N PHE A 135 -14.96 -12.47 -2.16
CA PHE A 135 -14.48 -11.10 -2.07
C PHE A 135 -15.11 -10.19 -3.13
N PRO A 136 -15.55 -8.98 -2.77
CA PRO A 136 -16.16 -8.05 -3.71
C PRO A 136 -15.15 -7.45 -4.70
N THR A 137 -13.87 -7.44 -4.33
CA THR A 137 -12.77 -6.90 -5.13
C THR A 137 -11.66 -7.93 -5.27
N LEU A 138 -11.19 -8.13 -6.48
CA LEU A 138 -10.04 -8.96 -6.81
C LEU A 138 -8.89 -8.06 -7.28
N LYS A 139 -7.74 -8.16 -6.64
CA LYS A 139 -6.51 -7.47 -7.06
C LYS A 139 -5.58 -8.51 -7.69
N LEU A 140 -5.33 -8.38 -8.99
CA LEU A 140 -4.48 -9.30 -9.75
C LEU A 140 -3.08 -8.73 -9.87
N LYS A 141 -2.08 -9.41 -9.35
CA LYS A 141 -0.69 -9.09 -9.66
C LYS A 141 -0.34 -9.67 -11.01
N VAL A 142 0.11 -8.81 -11.93
CA VAL A 142 0.37 -9.21 -13.31
C VAL A 142 1.71 -8.69 -13.82
N ASN A 143 2.22 -9.36 -14.84
CA ASN A 143 3.24 -8.83 -15.72
C ASN A 143 2.66 -8.71 -17.14
N LYS A 144 3.49 -8.43 -18.14
CA LYS A 144 3.05 -8.29 -19.54
C LYS A 144 2.71 -9.61 -20.25
N ASN A 145 3.08 -10.75 -19.65
CA ASN A 145 2.83 -12.06 -20.23
C ASN A 145 1.41 -12.53 -19.86
N ASP A 146 0.79 -13.27 -20.77
CA ASP A 146 -0.48 -13.96 -20.55
C ASP A 146 -1.67 -13.10 -20.08
N LEU A 147 -1.53 -11.75 -20.13
CA LEU A 147 -2.55 -10.79 -19.72
C LEU A 147 -3.93 -11.09 -20.32
N HIS A 148 -3.98 -11.42 -21.61
CA HIS A 148 -5.23 -11.69 -22.29
C HIS A 148 -5.97 -12.88 -21.68
N GLN A 149 -5.26 -13.98 -21.43
CA GLN A 149 -5.82 -15.19 -20.83
C GLN A 149 -6.31 -14.91 -19.41
N ILE A 150 -5.44 -14.34 -18.56
CA ILE A 150 -5.72 -14.08 -17.15
C ILE A 150 -6.93 -13.13 -17.01
N LEU A 151 -6.92 -11.98 -17.67
CA LEU A 151 -7.97 -10.98 -17.50
C LEU A 151 -9.31 -11.43 -18.10
N THR A 152 -9.29 -12.12 -19.25
CA THR A 152 -10.52 -12.63 -19.87
C THR A 152 -11.15 -13.68 -18.97
N LYS A 153 -10.37 -14.66 -18.50
CA LYS A 153 -10.89 -15.72 -17.64
C LYS A 153 -11.34 -15.20 -16.28
N THR A 154 -10.59 -14.29 -15.68
CA THR A 154 -11.02 -13.64 -14.44
C THR A 154 -12.35 -12.92 -14.61
N ARG A 155 -12.55 -12.17 -15.69
CA ARG A 155 -13.84 -11.49 -15.92
C ARG A 155 -14.98 -12.45 -16.21
N GLU A 156 -14.73 -13.56 -16.92
CA GLU A 156 -15.74 -14.63 -17.13
C GLU A 156 -16.21 -15.23 -15.79
N LEU A 157 -15.28 -15.50 -14.87
CA LEU A 157 -15.58 -16.06 -13.55
C LEU A 157 -16.20 -15.02 -12.59
N SER A 158 -15.88 -13.76 -12.77
CA SER A 158 -16.26 -12.67 -11.85
C SER A 158 -16.91 -11.47 -12.58
N PRO A 159 -18.08 -11.66 -13.24
CA PRO A 159 -18.65 -10.69 -14.17
C PRO A 159 -18.99 -9.32 -13.54
N ASN A 160 -19.28 -9.30 -12.23
CA ASN A 160 -19.77 -8.12 -11.51
C ASN A 160 -18.82 -7.64 -10.40
N LYS A 161 -17.61 -8.18 -10.33
CA LYS A 161 -16.66 -7.79 -9.29
C LYS A 161 -15.79 -6.61 -9.75
N VAL A 162 -15.31 -5.83 -8.80
CA VAL A 162 -14.25 -4.86 -9.01
C VAL A 162 -12.95 -5.63 -9.27
N ILE A 163 -12.26 -5.31 -10.37
CA ILE A 163 -10.97 -5.91 -10.70
C ILE A 163 -9.91 -4.81 -10.77
N ILE A 164 -8.92 -4.94 -9.92
CA ILE A 164 -7.72 -4.10 -9.90
C ILE A 164 -6.57 -4.90 -10.52
N VAL A 165 -5.86 -4.30 -11.45
CA VAL A 165 -4.63 -4.85 -12.02
C VAL A 165 -3.45 -4.14 -11.39
N ASP A 166 -2.62 -4.87 -10.65
CA ASP A 166 -1.39 -4.37 -10.08
C ASP A 166 -0.21 -4.86 -10.91
N ALA A 167 0.36 -3.96 -11.69
CA ALA A 167 1.49 -4.28 -12.56
C ALA A 167 2.85 -4.23 -11.81
N ASN A 168 2.89 -3.66 -10.62
CA ASN A 168 4.13 -3.47 -9.85
C ASN A 168 5.30 -3.03 -10.75
N GLU A 169 5.10 -1.99 -11.56
CA GLU A 169 6.09 -1.42 -12.47
C GLU A 169 6.50 -2.31 -13.66
N ALA A 170 5.74 -3.35 -13.99
CA ALA A 170 6.16 -4.34 -15.00
C ALA A 170 5.93 -3.91 -16.45
N PHE A 171 5.17 -2.83 -16.71
CA PHE A 171 4.91 -2.33 -18.05
C PHE A 171 5.83 -1.18 -18.43
N ASN A 172 6.02 -1.00 -19.73
CA ASN A 172 6.42 0.27 -20.31
C ASN A 172 5.19 0.96 -20.93
N ILE A 173 5.38 2.16 -21.49
CA ILE A 173 4.26 2.95 -22.03
C ILE A 173 3.59 2.28 -23.24
N ASP A 174 4.35 1.54 -24.04
CA ASP A 174 3.83 0.83 -25.23
C ASP A 174 3.06 -0.43 -24.79
N ASP A 175 3.54 -1.16 -23.79
CA ASP A 175 2.82 -2.28 -23.17
C ASP A 175 1.45 -1.79 -22.62
N LEU A 176 1.43 -0.67 -21.90
CA LEU A 176 0.21 -0.10 -21.36
C LEU A 176 -0.78 0.29 -22.45
N LYS A 177 -0.32 1.02 -23.48
CA LYS A 177 -1.17 1.50 -24.57
C LYS A 177 -1.70 0.36 -25.44
N SER A 178 -0.85 -0.63 -25.78
CA SER A 178 -1.26 -1.76 -26.63
C SER A 178 -2.31 -2.67 -25.97
N ASN A 179 -2.37 -2.70 -24.66
CA ASN A 179 -3.36 -3.45 -23.91
C ASN A 179 -4.62 -2.64 -23.49
N ALA A 180 -4.73 -1.37 -23.91
CA ALA A 180 -5.87 -0.51 -23.51
C ALA A 180 -7.23 -1.12 -23.85
N ASP A 181 -7.39 -1.64 -25.07
CA ASP A 181 -8.64 -2.29 -25.52
C ASP A 181 -8.97 -3.55 -24.71
N LEU A 182 -7.96 -4.33 -24.30
CA LEU A 182 -8.13 -5.50 -23.46
C LEU A 182 -8.65 -5.08 -22.06
N PHE A 183 -8.05 -4.07 -21.45
CA PHE A 183 -8.49 -3.56 -20.14
C PHE A 183 -9.93 -3.04 -20.18
N VAL A 184 -10.29 -2.32 -21.23
CA VAL A 184 -11.69 -1.85 -21.45
C VAL A 184 -12.63 -3.03 -21.64
N LYS A 185 -12.29 -3.98 -22.52
CA LYS A 185 -13.12 -5.15 -22.81
C LYS A 185 -13.35 -6.02 -21.58
N THR A 186 -12.32 -6.19 -20.74
CA THR A 186 -12.39 -6.96 -19.51
C THR A 186 -12.88 -6.12 -18.31
N LYS A 187 -13.28 -4.87 -18.56
CA LYS A 187 -13.83 -3.94 -17.55
C LYS A 187 -12.94 -3.85 -16.31
N ILE A 188 -11.65 -3.61 -16.52
CA ILE A 188 -10.73 -3.32 -15.42
C ILE A 188 -11.10 -1.99 -14.80
N ASP A 189 -11.21 -1.95 -13.46
CA ASP A 189 -11.62 -0.75 -12.74
C ASP A 189 -10.44 0.18 -12.45
N LEU A 190 -9.26 -0.40 -12.20
CA LEU A 190 -8.05 0.34 -11.81
C LEU A 190 -6.81 -0.41 -12.26
N ILE A 191 -5.78 0.32 -12.71
CA ILE A 191 -4.42 -0.19 -12.94
C ILE A 191 -3.48 0.50 -11.98
N GLU A 192 -2.87 -0.29 -11.08
CA GLU A 192 -1.93 0.18 -10.07
C GLU A 192 -0.51 0.08 -10.62
N GLN A 193 0.24 1.14 -10.45
CA GLN A 193 1.64 1.34 -10.80
C GLN A 193 2.08 0.61 -12.08
N PRO A 194 1.57 1.03 -13.25
CA PRO A 194 1.90 0.35 -14.51
C PRO A 194 3.36 0.48 -14.89
N LEU A 195 3.97 1.66 -14.75
CA LEU A 195 5.33 1.96 -15.16
C LEU A 195 6.27 2.07 -13.96
N LEU A 196 7.56 1.84 -14.22
CA LEU A 196 8.63 2.18 -13.28
C LEU A 196 8.47 3.62 -12.79
N SER A 197 8.60 3.85 -11.48
CA SER A 197 8.44 5.18 -10.86
C SER A 197 9.40 6.22 -11.46
N GLU A 198 10.58 5.80 -11.89
CA GLU A 198 11.57 6.66 -12.59
C GLU A 198 11.11 7.06 -14.01
N ASN A 199 10.26 6.26 -14.65
CA ASN A 199 9.79 6.45 -16.02
C ASN A 199 8.33 6.91 -16.12
N ASP A 200 7.63 7.09 -15.02
CA ASP A 200 6.20 7.41 -14.97
C ASP A 200 5.86 8.82 -15.53
N ASN A 201 6.84 9.63 -15.81
CA ASN A 201 6.65 10.89 -16.53
C ASN A 201 6.04 10.70 -17.92
N GLU A 202 6.16 9.51 -18.52
CA GLU A 202 5.52 9.15 -19.78
C GLU A 202 3.98 9.10 -19.69
N LEU A 203 3.43 9.02 -18.48
CA LEU A 203 1.98 9.10 -18.21
C LEU A 203 1.44 10.53 -18.26
N LYS A 204 2.33 11.55 -18.21
CA LYS A 204 1.91 12.94 -18.14
C LYS A 204 1.08 13.35 -19.34
N GLY A 205 -0.17 13.75 -19.07
CA GLY A 205 -1.12 14.16 -20.10
C GLY A 205 -1.69 13.00 -20.94
N LEU A 206 -1.41 11.75 -20.57
CA LEU A 206 -2.01 10.59 -21.20
C LEU A 206 -3.50 10.50 -20.85
N ASN A 207 -4.35 10.56 -21.88
CA ASN A 207 -5.77 10.27 -21.72
C ASN A 207 -5.98 8.75 -21.83
N PHE A 208 -5.88 8.04 -20.71
CA PHE A 208 -6.03 6.58 -20.66
C PHE A 208 -7.47 6.20 -20.26
N PRO A 209 -8.08 5.18 -20.87
CA PRO A 209 -9.49 4.85 -20.62
C PRO A 209 -9.79 4.23 -19.25
N ILE A 210 -8.75 3.76 -18.53
CA ILE A 210 -8.86 3.16 -17.21
C ILE A 210 -8.13 4.06 -16.21
N SER A 211 -8.65 4.17 -14.98
CA SER A 211 -8.00 4.91 -13.91
C SER A 211 -6.63 4.31 -13.58
N LEU A 212 -5.61 5.16 -13.50
CA LEU A 212 -4.25 4.79 -13.09
C LEU A 212 -4.02 5.20 -11.64
N CYS A 213 -3.43 4.30 -10.85
CA CYS A 213 -3.10 4.51 -9.44
C CYS A 213 -1.60 4.55 -9.24
N ALA A 214 -1.11 5.55 -8.51
CA ALA A 214 0.27 5.59 -8.05
C ALA A 214 0.42 4.75 -6.77
N ASP A 215 1.39 3.86 -6.75
CA ASP A 215 1.85 3.14 -5.56
C ASP A 215 3.34 3.43 -5.30
N GLU A 216 4.25 2.84 -6.03
CA GLU A 216 5.69 3.05 -5.87
C GLU A 216 6.14 4.48 -6.21
N SER A 217 5.36 5.22 -6.98
CA SER A 217 5.63 6.63 -7.31
C SER A 217 5.17 7.62 -6.24
N PHE A 218 4.38 7.18 -5.27
CA PHE A 218 3.79 8.03 -4.23
C PHE A 218 4.31 7.64 -2.85
N HIS A 219 4.95 8.57 -2.16
CA HIS A 219 5.55 8.33 -0.84
C HIS A 219 4.92 9.17 0.27
N ASP A 220 4.57 10.42 -0.04
CA ASP A 220 3.98 11.34 0.94
C ASP A 220 3.16 12.45 0.27
N SER A 221 2.55 13.30 1.09
CA SER A 221 1.69 14.40 0.63
C SER A 221 2.40 15.41 -0.27
N SER A 222 3.73 15.54 -0.20
CA SER A 222 4.49 16.47 -1.06
C SER A 222 4.54 16.00 -2.53
N ASP A 223 4.29 14.71 -2.78
CA ASP A 223 4.24 14.16 -4.12
C ASP A 223 2.89 14.40 -4.83
N LEU A 224 1.82 14.78 -4.10
CA LEU A 224 0.47 14.92 -4.66
C LEU A 224 0.42 15.80 -5.90
N ALA A 225 1.09 16.96 -5.87
CA ALA A 225 1.11 17.89 -7.00
C ALA A 225 1.77 17.28 -8.26
N LYS A 226 2.78 16.43 -8.07
CA LYS A 226 3.47 15.73 -9.16
C LYS A 226 2.62 14.59 -9.73
N MET A 227 1.90 13.88 -8.83
CA MET A 227 1.06 12.74 -9.22
C MET A 227 -0.20 13.17 -9.99
N ALA A 228 -0.81 14.30 -9.64
CA ALA A 228 -2.05 14.79 -10.24
C ALA A 228 -2.03 14.95 -11.76
N HIS A 229 -0.86 15.02 -12.39
CA HIS A 229 -0.71 15.12 -13.84
C HIS A 229 -0.46 13.75 -14.54
N LYS A 230 -0.31 12.69 -13.76
CA LYS A 230 0.05 11.34 -14.23
C LYS A 230 -0.97 10.28 -13.83
N TYR A 231 -1.56 10.41 -12.65
CA TYR A 231 -2.44 9.42 -12.04
C TYR A 231 -3.78 10.02 -11.63
N ASN A 232 -4.82 9.19 -11.61
CA ASN A 232 -6.17 9.58 -11.16
C ASN A 232 -6.39 9.27 -9.68
N THR A 233 -5.64 8.31 -9.17
CA THR A 233 -5.72 7.78 -7.80
C THR A 233 -4.33 7.53 -7.22
N ILE A 234 -4.26 7.41 -5.91
CA ILE A 234 -3.04 7.08 -5.18
C ILE A 234 -3.34 6.00 -4.15
N ASN A 235 -2.37 5.16 -3.84
CA ASN A 235 -2.39 4.33 -2.64
C ASN A 235 -1.94 5.16 -1.44
N ILE A 236 -2.70 5.06 -0.35
CA ILE A 236 -2.31 5.63 0.96
C ILE A 236 -1.59 4.52 1.72
N LYS A 237 -0.38 4.83 2.13
CA LYS A 237 0.52 3.91 2.86
C LYS A 237 0.64 4.31 4.31
#